data_1429bbd81f94ef42e818cea6d1374c75
#
_entry.id   1429bbd81f94ef42e818cea6d1374c75
#
_cell.length_a   1.000
_cell.length_b   1.000
_cell.length_c   1.000
_cell.angle_alpha   90.00
_cell.angle_beta   90.00
_cell.angle_gamma   90.00
#
_symmetry.space_group_name_H-M   'P 1'
#
loop_
_entity.id
_entity.type
_entity.pdbx_description
1 polymer ?
#
loop_
_entity_poly.entity_id
_entity_poly.type
_entity_poly.pdbx_seq_one_letter_code
_entity_poly.pdbx_strand_id
1 'polypeptide(L)'
;VLFTTAGMQPLVPYLLGEKHPEGTRLTDFQKCVRTNDINEVGDNRHLTYFEMLGNWSLGDYFKEESVAMSYEFLTKELGIPAEKISVTCFAGDEDCPKDTVTAECWKKAGIPEERIYFFGKDDNWWIAGEEGPCGPDTEMFYDTGKEKCSEGCNPSCGCGKYVEIWNNVFMEYLKTSDGKYQKLKQQNVDTGLGLERMAMLLQGKKTPFEIEIFKPVMDKLEELEKVDDIASRRIVAEHLRSSMMIILDGGIPSNVDRGYILRRLIRRMTRRLRKLQIDTNQILSLIH
;
A
#
# COMPACT_ATOMS: atom_id res chain seq x y z
N VAL A 1 4.12 7.11 -16.88
CA VAL A 1 3.56 7.25 -15.52
C VAL A 1 4.04 8.56 -14.91
N LEU A 2 3.15 9.35 -14.30
CA LEU A 2 3.51 10.64 -13.70
C LEU A 2 4.31 10.49 -12.41
N PHE A 3 3.93 9.51 -11.59
CA PHE A 3 4.58 9.17 -10.33
C PHE A 3 4.75 7.66 -10.22
N THR A 4 5.72 7.24 -9.46
CA THR A 4 5.85 5.84 -9.02
C THR A 4 4.70 5.53 -8.06
N THR A 5 3.91 4.51 -8.36
CA THR A 5 2.73 4.12 -7.55
C THR A 5 2.94 2.82 -6.78
N ALA A 6 3.99 2.06 -7.13
CA ALA A 6 4.38 0.80 -6.49
C ALA A 6 5.88 0.57 -6.65
N GLY A 7 6.48 -0.17 -5.71
CA GLY A 7 7.92 -0.42 -5.69
C GLY A 7 8.46 -1.12 -6.93
N MET A 8 7.65 -1.96 -7.57
CA MET A 8 8.05 -2.69 -8.76
C MET A 8 8.14 -1.86 -10.06
N GLN A 9 7.59 -0.64 -10.09
CA GLN A 9 7.53 0.13 -11.36
C GLN A 9 8.90 0.35 -12.03
N PRO A 10 9.98 0.68 -11.30
CA PRO A 10 11.32 0.75 -11.89
C PRO A 10 11.84 -0.60 -12.36
N LEU A 11 11.28 -1.71 -11.87
CA LEU A 11 11.74 -3.07 -12.13
C LEU A 11 11.03 -3.75 -13.30
N VAL A 12 10.06 -3.11 -13.94
CA VAL A 12 9.28 -3.70 -15.07
C VAL A 12 10.15 -4.35 -16.15
N PRO A 13 11.24 -3.77 -16.65
CA PRO A 13 12.09 -4.43 -17.65
C PRO A 13 12.66 -5.77 -17.16
N TYR A 14 13.04 -5.83 -15.90
CA TYR A 14 13.62 -7.01 -15.26
C TYR A 14 12.59 -8.11 -14.98
N LEU A 15 11.36 -7.71 -14.62
CA LEU A 15 10.22 -8.63 -14.51
C LEU A 15 9.83 -9.23 -15.87
N LEU A 16 10.11 -8.53 -16.97
CA LEU A 16 9.93 -9.01 -18.35
C LEU A 16 11.11 -9.84 -18.86
N GLY A 17 12.18 -10.02 -18.08
CA GLY A 17 13.28 -10.90 -18.38
C GLY A 17 14.61 -10.23 -18.73
N GLU A 18 14.74 -8.91 -18.61
CA GLU A 18 16.04 -8.25 -18.65
C GLU A 18 16.85 -8.63 -17.40
N LYS A 19 18.16 -8.62 -17.51
CA LYS A 19 19.05 -8.96 -16.41
C LYS A 19 19.30 -7.73 -15.52
N HIS A 20 18.95 -7.82 -14.25
CA HIS A 20 19.23 -6.74 -13.29
C HIS A 20 20.72 -6.74 -12.87
N PRO A 21 21.40 -5.59 -12.80
CA PRO A 21 22.83 -5.51 -12.46
C PRO A 21 23.16 -6.00 -11.05
N GLU A 22 22.27 -5.80 -10.10
CA GLU A 22 22.45 -6.17 -8.68
C GLU A 22 22.02 -7.62 -8.34
N GLY A 23 21.54 -8.39 -9.33
CA GLY A 23 21.15 -9.80 -9.14
C GLY A 23 19.65 -10.06 -9.26
N THR A 24 19.22 -11.21 -8.73
CA THR A 24 17.86 -11.74 -8.90
C THR A 24 17.00 -11.62 -7.62
N ARG A 25 17.62 -11.35 -6.48
CA ARG A 25 16.96 -11.14 -5.20
C ARG A 25 17.21 -9.71 -4.74
N LEU A 26 16.18 -8.91 -4.73
CA LEU A 26 16.28 -7.48 -4.40
C LEU A 26 15.42 -7.14 -3.20
N THR A 27 15.83 -6.12 -2.46
CA THR A 27 15.02 -5.46 -1.43
C THR A 27 15.30 -3.98 -1.44
N ASP A 28 14.26 -3.17 -1.28
CA ASP A 28 14.39 -1.71 -1.26
C ASP A 28 13.14 -1.09 -0.61
N PHE A 29 13.19 0.23 -0.42
CA PHE A 29 12.01 1.04 -0.16
C PHE A 29 11.80 2.05 -1.30
N GLN A 30 10.54 2.32 -1.64
CA GLN A 30 10.16 3.20 -2.73
C GLN A 30 9.19 4.27 -2.25
N LYS A 31 9.53 5.55 -2.52
CA LYS A 31 8.56 6.66 -2.41
C LYS A 31 7.47 6.49 -3.44
N CYS A 32 6.21 6.47 -3.01
CA CYS A 32 5.05 6.27 -3.87
C CYS A 32 4.06 7.42 -3.76
N VAL A 33 3.44 7.77 -4.88
CA VAL A 33 2.34 8.75 -4.95
C VAL A 33 1.18 8.15 -5.74
N ARG A 34 0.06 7.89 -5.05
CA ARG A 34 -1.20 7.41 -5.66
C ARG A 34 -2.20 8.54 -5.79
N THR A 35 -2.34 9.06 -6.99
CA THR A 35 -3.20 10.22 -7.28
C THR A 35 -4.69 9.90 -7.23
N ASN A 36 -5.06 8.63 -7.37
CA ASN A 36 -6.45 8.16 -7.26
C ASN A 36 -6.97 8.34 -5.82
N ASP A 37 -6.11 8.18 -4.82
CA ASP A 37 -6.47 8.23 -3.40
C ASP A 37 -6.64 9.66 -2.86
N ILE A 38 -6.26 10.69 -3.64
CA ILE A 38 -6.35 12.10 -3.19
C ILE A 38 -7.73 12.47 -2.66
N ASN A 39 -8.80 11.96 -3.27
CA ASN A 39 -10.16 12.29 -2.86
C ASN A 39 -10.57 11.56 -1.57
N GLU A 40 -10.03 10.38 -1.33
CA GLU A 40 -10.32 9.53 -0.17
C GLU A 40 -9.58 10.03 1.10
N VAL A 41 -8.46 10.76 0.92
CA VAL A 41 -7.72 11.34 2.04
C VAL A 41 -8.62 12.26 2.88
N GLY A 42 -8.62 12.02 4.18
CA GLY A 42 -9.48 12.61 5.20
C GLY A 42 -10.18 11.54 6.02
N ASP A 43 -10.25 10.32 5.50
CA ASP A 43 -10.64 9.14 6.25
C ASP A 43 -9.52 8.74 7.25
N ASN A 44 -9.56 7.51 7.76
CA ASN A 44 -8.61 7.03 8.77
C ASN A 44 -7.49 6.15 8.22
N ARG A 45 -7.31 6.05 6.89
CA ARG A 45 -6.35 5.10 6.29
C ARG A 45 -5.65 5.57 5.02
N HIS A 46 -6.28 6.38 4.16
CA HIS A 46 -5.72 6.73 2.86
C HIS A 46 -4.66 7.82 2.94
N LEU A 47 -3.56 7.58 2.23
CA LEU A 47 -2.45 8.50 2.03
C LEU A 47 -2.17 8.64 0.53
N THR A 48 -1.92 9.87 0.06
CA THR A 48 -1.49 10.13 -1.33
C THR A 48 -0.03 9.79 -1.51
N TYR A 49 0.84 10.27 -0.59
CA TYR A 49 2.24 9.89 -0.50
C TYR A 49 2.44 8.89 0.62
N PHE A 50 3.18 7.83 0.32
CA PHE A 50 3.59 6.83 1.30
C PHE A 50 4.89 6.16 0.85
N GLU A 51 5.55 5.48 1.77
CA GLU A 51 6.73 4.68 1.47
C GLU A 51 6.36 3.20 1.46
N MET A 52 6.80 2.51 0.40
CA MET A 52 6.55 1.08 0.21
C MET A 52 7.85 0.33 0.37
N LEU A 53 7.91 -0.55 1.37
CA LEU A 53 8.96 -1.56 1.49
C LEU A 53 8.63 -2.71 0.57
N GLY A 54 9.65 -3.31 -0.06
CA GLY A 54 9.43 -4.45 -0.95
C GLY A 54 10.64 -5.36 -1.05
N ASN A 55 10.36 -6.58 -1.45
CA ASN A 55 11.37 -7.54 -1.89
C ASN A 55 10.90 -8.19 -3.19
N TRP A 56 11.86 -8.46 -4.08
CA TRP A 56 11.58 -8.95 -5.42
C TRP A 56 12.42 -10.17 -5.72
N SER A 57 11.77 -11.11 -6.41
CA SER A 57 12.43 -12.25 -7.08
C SER A 57 12.30 -12.09 -8.58
N LEU A 58 13.42 -12.04 -9.26
CA LEU A 58 13.49 -11.94 -10.71
C LEU A 58 13.86 -13.32 -11.29
N GLY A 59 12.89 -14.22 -11.30
CA GLY A 59 13.09 -15.60 -11.76
C GLY A 59 13.90 -16.49 -10.81
N ASP A 60 13.94 -16.17 -9.52
CA ASP A 60 14.67 -16.94 -8.50
C ASP A 60 13.69 -17.70 -7.59
N TYR A 61 13.37 -17.19 -6.41
CA TYR A 61 12.36 -17.81 -5.54
C TYR A 61 10.92 -17.48 -6.00
N PHE A 62 9.97 -18.29 -5.53
CA PHE A 62 8.55 -18.08 -5.86
C PHE A 62 7.67 -18.30 -4.62
N LYS A 63 6.47 -18.81 -4.76
CA LYS A 63 5.40 -18.85 -3.75
C LYS A 63 5.84 -19.38 -2.38
N GLU A 64 6.48 -20.54 -2.34
CA GLU A 64 6.80 -21.23 -1.07
C GLU A 64 7.79 -20.40 -0.23
N GLU A 65 8.90 -19.96 -0.85
CA GLU A 65 9.92 -19.18 -0.14
C GLU A 65 9.41 -17.76 0.19
N SER A 66 8.64 -17.13 -0.72
CA SER A 66 8.05 -15.82 -0.49
C SER A 66 7.11 -15.82 0.73
N VAL A 67 6.21 -16.80 0.81
CA VAL A 67 5.29 -16.97 1.94
C VAL A 67 6.06 -17.23 3.24
N ALA A 68 7.07 -18.11 3.19
CA ALA A 68 7.88 -18.42 4.37
C ALA A 68 8.61 -17.19 4.90
N MET A 69 9.26 -16.41 4.03
CA MET A 69 9.95 -15.17 4.41
C MET A 69 8.98 -14.13 4.96
N SER A 70 7.81 -13.94 4.33
CA SER A 70 6.82 -12.98 4.81
C SER A 70 6.27 -13.36 6.18
N TYR A 71 5.95 -14.63 6.40
CA TYR A 71 5.48 -15.12 7.70
C TYR A 71 6.55 -14.96 8.77
N GLU A 72 7.79 -15.33 8.48
CA GLU A 72 8.91 -15.19 9.41
C GLU A 72 9.15 -13.73 9.79
N PHE A 73 9.19 -12.83 8.80
CA PHE A 73 9.38 -11.40 9.03
C PHE A 73 8.27 -10.81 9.91
N LEU A 74 7.02 -11.10 9.59
CA LEU A 74 5.89 -10.58 10.38
C LEU A 74 5.89 -11.11 11.82
N THR A 75 6.15 -12.41 12.01
CA THR A 75 5.96 -13.05 13.33
C THR A 75 7.20 -13.03 14.20
N LYS A 76 8.40 -13.20 13.62
CA LYS A 76 9.65 -13.26 14.40
C LYS A 76 10.34 -11.90 14.47
N GLU A 77 10.50 -11.20 13.35
CA GLU A 77 11.23 -9.94 13.31
C GLU A 77 10.38 -8.77 13.82
N LEU A 78 9.14 -8.66 13.37
CA LEU A 78 8.21 -7.61 13.80
C LEU A 78 7.38 -7.97 15.04
N GLY A 79 7.41 -9.24 15.47
CA GLY A 79 6.72 -9.70 16.68
C GLY A 79 5.19 -9.63 16.59
N ILE A 80 4.61 -9.67 15.40
CA ILE A 80 3.16 -9.68 15.22
C ILE A 80 2.63 -11.06 15.64
N PRO A 81 1.66 -11.14 16.58
CA PRO A 81 1.09 -12.41 16.98
C PRO A 81 0.46 -13.15 15.81
N ALA A 82 0.86 -14.41 15.59
CA ALA A 82 0.39 -15.20 14.45
C ALA A 82 -1.15 -15.38 14.44
N GLU A 83 -1.78 -15.37 15.61
CA GLU A 83 -3.25 -15.43 15.74
C GLU A 83 -3.96 -14.17 15.25
N LYS A 84 -3.24 -13.07 15.07
CA LYS A 84 -3.74 -11.81 14.51
C LYS A 84 -3.64 -11.74 12.99
N ILE A 85 -2.95 -12.67 12.35
CA ILE A 85 -2.72 -12.66 10.91
C ILE A 85 -3.79 -13.50 10.21
N SER A 86 -4.45 -12.91 9.23
CA SER A 86 -5.28 -13.59 8.23
C SER A 86 -4.70 -13.32 6.85
N VAL A 87 -4.91 -14.21 5.91
CA VAL A 87 -4.36 -14.08 4.55
C VAL A 87 -5.43 -14.32 3.50
N THR A 88 -5.22 -13.76 2.32
CA THR A 88 -6.07 -13.97 1.17
C THR A 88 -5.30 -14.64 0.04
N CYS A 89 -6.00 -15.32 -0.84
CA CYS A 89 -5.45 -15.96 -2.04
C CYS A 89 -6.45 -15.81 -3.18
N PHE A 90 -5.97 -15.89 -4.40
CA PHE A 90 -6.83 -15.78 -5.58
C PHE A 90 -7.81 -16.96 -5.70
N ALA A 91 -9.09 -16.65 -5.88
CA ALA A 91 -10.16 -17.66 -5.98
C ALA A 91 -10.19 -18.41 -7.31
N GLY A 92 -9.50 -17.90 -8.33
CA GLY A 92 -9.54 -18.42 -9.69
C GLY A 92 -10.69 -17.84 -10.51
N ASP A 93 -10.52 -17.85 -11.82
CA ASP A 93 -11.52 -17.53 -12.84
C ASP A 93 -11.20 -18.26 -14.16
N GLU A 94 -11.77 -17.76 -15.28
CA GLU A 94 -11.56 -18.34 -16.63
C GLU A 94 -10.10 -18.18 -17.15
N ASP A 95 -9.36 -17.18 -16.68
CA ASP A 95 -8.00 -16.87 -17.13
C ASP A 95 -6.92 -17.57 -16.30
N CYS A 96 -7.17 -17.72 -14.99
CA CYS A 96 -6.18 -18.27 -14.07
C CYS A 96 -6.85 -19.16 -13.01
N PRO A 97 -6.30 -20.36 -12.73
CA PRO A 97 -6.87 -21.26 -11.74
C PRO A 97 -6.77 -20.73 -10.33
N LYS A 98 -7.62 -21.24 -9.45
CA LYS A 98 -7.58 -20.98 -8.01
C LYS A 98 -6.20 -21.27 -7.44
N ASP A 99 -5.65 -20.31 -6.66
CA ASP A 99 -4.30 -20.43 -6.10
C ASP A 99 -4.28 -21.27 -4.82
N THR A 100 -4.48 -22.55 -4.99
CA THR A 100 -4.38 -23.53 -3.90
C THR A 100 -2.93 -23.74 -3.44
N VAL A 101 -1.94 -23.48 -4.28
CA VAL A 101 -0.52 -23.61 -3.94
C VAL A 101 -0.14 -22.61 -2.87
N THR A 102 -0.48 -21.34 -3.04
CA THR A 102 -0.20 -20.31 -2.03
C THR A 102 -0.94 -20.59 -0.72
N ALA A 103 -2.18 -21.07 -0.79
CA ALA A 103 -2.94 -21.44 0.40
C ALA A 103 -2.26 -22.58 1.18
N GLU A 104 -1.74 -23.60 0.49
CA GLU A 104 -0.98 -24.68 1.13
C GLU A 104 0.36 -24.17 1.72
N CYS A 105 1.02 -23.21 1.07
CA CYS A 105 2.22 -22.58 1.64
C CYS A 105 1.89 -21.86 2.96
N TRP A 106 0.78 -21.12 3.04
CA TRP A 106 0.33 -20.48 4.28
C TRP A 106 -0.02 -21.48 5.38
N LYS A 107 -0.68 -22.59 5.04
CA LYS A 107 -0.95 -23.68 6.03
C LYS A 107 0.35 -24.26 6.58
N LYS A 108 1.33 -24.53 5.71
CA LYS A 108 2.67 -25.02 6.12
C LYS A 108 3.40 -23.99 7.01
N ALA A 109 3.24 -22.70 6.76
CA ALA A 109 3.80 -21.63 7.56
C ALA A 109 3.15 -21.50 8.94
N GLY A 110 1.92 -22.01 9.14
CA GLY A 110 1.20 -22.02 10.41
C GLY A 110 -0.09 -21.21 10.45
N ILE A 111 -0.57 -20.70 9.33
CA ILE A 111 -1.87 -20.04 9.24
C ILE A 111 -2.97 -21.12 9.12
N PRO A 112 -3.92 -21.21 10.03
CA PRO A 112 -4.99 -22.20 9.97
C PRO A 112 -5.99 -21.87 8.85
N GLU A 113 -6.68 -22.90 8.35
CA GLU A 113 -7.52 -22.82 7.15
C GLU A 113 -8.64 -21.77 7.25
N GLU A 114 -9.22 -21.61 8.44
CA GLU A 114 -10.28 -20.62 8.71
C GLU A 114 -9.81 -19.16 8.65
N ARG A 115 -8.51 -18.92 8.53
CA ARG A 115 -7.91 -17.59 8.33
C ARG A 115 -7.29 -17.41 6.94
N ILE A 116 -7.54 -18.33 6.03
CA ILE A 116 -7.15 -18.27 4.62
C ILE A 116 -8.41 -18.05 3.80
N TYR A 117 -8.54 -16.87 3.20
CA TYR A 117 -9.70 -16.48 2.40
C TYR A 117 -9.37 -16.51 0.92
N PHE A 118 -10.40 -16.65 0.08
CA PHE A 118 -10.24 -16.64 -1.37
C PHE A 118 -11.14 -15.58 -1.99
N PHE A 119 -10.54 -14.64 -2.74
CA PHE A 119 -11.26 -13.58 -3.41
C PHE A 119 -10.91 -13.53 -4.91
N GLY A 120 -11.74 -12.82 -5.68
CA GLY A 120 -11.60 -12.67 -7.12
C GLY A 120 -10.53 -11.65 -7.51
N LYS A 121 -10.53 -11.27 -8.80
CA LYS A 121 -9.57 -10.30 -9.36
C LYS A 121 -9.65 -8.91 -8.74
N ASP A 122 -10.77 -8.53 -8.19
CA ASP A 122 -10.93 -7.21 -7.56
C ASP A 122 -10.08 -7.06 -6.28
N ASP A 123 -9.81 -8.18 -5.59
CA ASP A 123 -9.06 -8.19 -4.32
C ASP A 123 -7.70 -8.91 -4.45
N ASN A 124 -7.60 -10.01 -5.22
CA ASN A 124 -6.40 -10.86 -5.25
C ASN A 124 -5.79 -11.03 -6.65
N TRP A 125 -5.76 -9.96 -7.41
CA TRP A 125 -5.04 -9.88 -8.67
C TRP A 125 -4.41 -8.52 -8.86
N TRP A 126 -3.12 -8.49 -9.10
CA TRP A 126 -2.41 -7.24 -9.33
C TRP A 126 -1.84 -7.17 -10.74
N ILE A 127 -1.83 -5.96 -11.33
CA ILE A 127 -1.31 -5.67 -12.65
C ILE A 127 -0.58 -4.33 -12.69
N ALA A 128 0.56 -4.28 -13.37
CA ALA A 128 1.35 -3.08 -13.59
C ALA A 128 0.78 -2.19 -14.70
N GLY A 129 -0.25 -1.43 -14.39
CA GLY A 129 -0.95 -0.55 -15.34
C GLY A 129 -2.10 -1.25 -16.08
N GLU A 130 -2.46 -0.78 -17.26
CA GLU A 130 -3.52 -1.38 -18.08
C GLU A 130 -3.01 -2.63 -18.82
N GLU A 131 -1.74 -2.63 -19.21
CA GLU A 131 -0.98 -3.68 -19.87
C GLU A 131 0.33 -3.87 -19.11
N GLY A 132 0.79 -5.11 -18.91
CA GLY A 132 2.06 -5.34 -18.22
C GLY A 132 2.10 -6.65 -17.46
N PRO A 133 3.20 -6.89 -16.74
CA PRO A 133 3.34 -8.06 -15.88
C PRO A 133 2.28 -8.03 -14.79
N CYS A 134 1.68 -9.19 -14.53
CA CYS A 134 0.57 -9.36 -13.62
C CYS A 134 0.52 -10.79 -13.06
N GLY A 135 -0.33 -11.00 -12.08
CA GLY A 135 -0.59 -12.32 -11.53
C GLY A 135 -1.46 -12.30 -10.30
N PRO A 136 -1.80 -13.50 -9.80
CA PRO A 136 -2.50 -13.64 -8.54
C PRO A 136 -1.63 -13.11 -7.41
N ASP A 137 -2.27 -12.59 -6.39
CA ASP A 137 -1.58 -12.14 -5.20
C ASP A 137 -2.15 -12.79 -3.92
N THR A 138 -1.41 -12.57 -2.85
CA THR A 138 -1.79 -12.94 -1.49
C THR A 138 -1.52 -11.77 -0.57
N GLU A 139 -2.57 -11.31 0.07
CA GLU A 139 -2.49 -10.21 1.01
C GLU A 139 -2.49 -10.72 2.44
N MET A 140 -1.73 -10.06 3.29
CA MET A 140 -1.68 -10.30 4.73
C MET A 140 -2.43 -9.21 5.46
N PHE A 141 -3.35 -9.62 6.33
CA PHE A 141 -4.21 -8.73 7.10
C PHE A 141 -3.96 -8.92 8.60
N TYR A 142 -3.97 -7.80 9.32
CA TYR A 142 -3.94 -7.77 10.77
C TYR A 142 -5.35 -7.63 11.34
N ASP A 143 -5.72 -8.52 12.26
CA ASP A 143 -6.96 -8.40 13.05
C ASP A 143 -6.78 -7.40 14.19
N THR A 144 -7.43 -6.26 14.07
CA THR A 144 -7.39 -5.16 15.06
C THR A 144 -8.06 -5.48 16.38
N GLY A 145 -8.76 -6.61 16.48
CA GLY A 145 -9.57 -6.97 17.63
C GLY A 145 -10.96 -6.30 17.66
N LYS A 146 -11.30 -5.51 16.64
CA LYS A 146 -12.65 -4.94 16.52
C LYS A 146 -13.68 -6.05 16.31
N GLU A 147 -14.88 -5.86 16.82
CA GLU A 147 -16.00 -6.78 16.62
C GLU A 147 -16.33 -6.96 15.12
N LYS A 148 -16.79 -8.15 14.77
CA LYS A 148 -17.28 -8.43 13.42
C LYS A 148 -18.47 -7.54 13.08
N CYS A 149 -18.48 -6.94 11.90
CA CYS A 149 -19.60 -6.12 11.44
C CYS A 149 -20.85 -6.96 11.03
N SER A 150 -20.63 -8.24 10.70
CA SER A 150 -21.67 -9.21 10.32
C SER A 150 -21.12 -10.64 10.44
N GLU A 151 -21.96 -11.66 10.26
CA GLU A 151 -21.52 -13.07 10.16
C GLU A 151 -20.54 -13.30 9.00
N GLY A 152 -20.72 -12.58 7.88
CA GLY A 152 -19.85 -12.65 6.71
C GLY A 152 -18.62 -11.74 6.78
N CYS A 153 -18.29 -11.17 7.95
CA CYS A 153 -17.14 -10.29 8.11
C CYS A 153 -15.82 -11.00 7.77
N ASN A 154 -15.11 -10.46 6.80
CA ASN A 154 -13.88 -11.02 6.25
C ASN A 154 -12.90 -9.88 5.89
N PRO A 155 -11.67 -10.15 5.44
CA PRO A 155 -10.68 -9.15 5.08
C PRO A 155 -11.11 -8.12 4.03
N SER A 156 -11.98 -8.48 3.07
CA SER A 156 -12.46 -7.58 2.01
C SER A 156 -13.57 -6.60 2.47
N CYS A 157 -14.14 -6.75 3.67
CA CYS A 157 -15.33 -5.97 4.05
C CYS A 157 -15.07 -4.51 4.45
N GLY A 158 -13.85 -4.04 4.55
CA GLY A 158 -13.50 -2.64 4.81
C GLY A 158 -14.00 -2.05 6.15
N CYS A 159 -14.57 -2.86 7.06
CA CYS A 159 -15.12 -2.37 8.34
C CYS A 159 -14.08 -1.94 9.37
N GLY A 160 -12.80 -2.18 9.08
CA GLY A 160 -11.67 -1.86 9.94
C GLY A 160 -11.36 -2.93 11.00
N LYS A 161 -11.99 -4.10 10.95
CA LYS A 161 -11.56 -5.27 11.72
C LYS A 161 -10.25 -5.82 11.18
N TYR A 162 -10.16 -5.94 9.88
CA TYR A 162 -8.95 -6.37 9.18
C TYR A 162 -8.29 -5.19 8.50
N VAL A 163 -7.00 -5.04 8.68
CA VAL A 163 -6.16 -4.03 8.04
C VAL A 163 -5.12 -4.75 7.21
N GLU A 164 -5.15 -4.55 5.90
CA GLU A 164 -4.10 -5.04 5.00
C GLU A 164 -2.76 -4.42 5.39
N ILE A 165 -1.74 -5.26 5.57
CA ILE A 165 -0.40 -4.83 6.00
C ILE A 165 0.67 -5.12 4.96
N TRP A 166 0.50 -6.14 4.13
CA TRP A 166 1.45 -6.54 3.10
C TRP A 166 0.75 -7.27 1.97
N ASN A 167 1.25 -7.11 0.74
CA ASN A 167 0.79 -7.84 -0.44
C ASN A 167 1.98 -8.49 -1.16
N ASN A 168 1.88 -9.77 -1.49
CA ASN A 168 2.84 -10.50 -2.33
C ASN A 168 2.17 -10.89 -3.65
N VAL A 169 2.69 -10.37 -4.75
CA VAL A 169 2.21 -10.62 -6.11
C VAL A 169 3.07 -11.68 -6.78
N PHE A 170 2.45 -12.72 -7.29
CA PHE A 170 3.12 -13.80 -8.04
C PHE A 170 2.99 -13.52 -9.53
N MET A 171 3.93 -12.73 -10.06
CA MET A 171 3.92 -12.29 -11.45
C MET A 171 4.37 -13.41 -12.39
N GLU A 172 3.43 -14.12 -12.94
CA GLU A 172 3.65 -15.18 -13.92
C GLU A 172 2.91 -14.97 -15.25
N TYR A 173 2.20 -13.84 -15.40
CA TYR A 173 1.45 -13.47 -16.60
C TYR A 173 1.84 -12.09 -17.11
N LEU A 174 1.61 -11.88 -18.40
CA LEU A 174 1.64 -10.61 -19.10
C LEU A 174 0.23 -10.36 -19.67
N LYS A 175 -0.40 -9.28 -19.26
CA LYS A 175 -1.61 -8.79 -19.94
C LYS A 175 -1.23 -7.97 -21.15
N THR A 176 -1.73 -8.38 -22.32
CA THR A 176 -1.48 -7.74 -23.61
C THR A 176 -2.59 -6.73 -23.96
N SER A 177 -2.33 -5.87 -24.97
CA SER A 177 -3.27 -4.81 -25.41
C SER A 177 -4.63 -5.33 -25.90
N ASP A 178 -4.70 -6.60 -26.32
CA ASP A 178 -5.96 -7.27 -26.68
C ASP A 178 -6.70 -7.88 -25.46
N GLY A 179 -6.22 -7.60 -24.26
CA GLY A 179 -6.82 -8.03 -23.00
C GLY A 179 -6.53 -9.47 -22.59
N LYS A 180 -5.69 -10.21 -23.35
CA LYS A 180 -5.35 -11.60 -23.04
C LYS A 180 -4.19 -11.71 -22.07
N TYR A 181 -4.16 -12.82 -21.32
CA TYR A 181 -3.09 -13.17 -20.40
C TYR A 181 -2.18 -14.22 -21.03
N GLN A 182 -0.90 -13.91 -21.11
CA GLN A 182 0.15 -14.81 -21.60
C GLN A 182 1.11 -15.12 -20.46
N LYS A 183 1.59 -16.36 -20.37
CA LYS A 183 2.60 -16.71 -19.35
C LYS A 183 3.90 -15.97 -19.64
N LEU A 184 4.50 -15.40 -18.58
CA LEU A 184 5.86 -14.87 -18.63
C LEU A 184 6.88 -16.02 -18.81
N LYS A 185 8.05 -15.67 -19.32
CA LYS A 185 9.17 -16.62 -19.47
C LYS A 185 9.76 -17.04 -18.13
N GLN A 186 9.59 -16.21 -17.11
CA GLN A 186 10.06 -16.42 -15.74
C GLN A 186 8.94 -16.11 -14.75
N GLN A 187 8.96 -16.76 -13.62
CA GLN A 187 8.09 -16.48 -12.49
C GLN A 187 8.79 -15.48 -11.56
N ASN A 188 8.12 -14.42 -11.21
CA ASN A 188 8.66 -13.37 -10.37
C ASN A 188 7.80 -13.18 -9.11
N VAL A 189 8.43 -12.64 -8.08
CA VAL A 189 7.72 -12.14 -6.89
C VAL A 189 7.92 -10.64 -6.81
N ASP A 190 6.82 -9.92 -6.61
CA ASP A 190 6.78 -8.53 -6.20
C ASP A 190 6.09 -8.44 -4.86
N THR A 191 6.60 -7.64 -3.94
CA THR A 191 5.90 -7.41 -2.68
C THR A 191 5.78 -5.93 -2.36
N GLY A 192 4.72 -5.55 -1.65
CA GLY A 192 4.49 -4.18 -1.21
C GLY A 192 3.94 -4.10 0.20
N LEU A 193 4.76 -3.59 1.13
CA LEU A 193 4.40 -3.32 2.52
C LEU A 193 4.40 -1.81 2.76
N GLY A 194 3.24 -1.25 3.13
CA GLY A 194 3.13 0.18 3.45
C GLY A 194 3.81 0.51 4.77
N LEU A 195 4.89 1.31 4.73
CA LEU A 195 5.69 1.65 5.92
C LEU A 195 4.84 2.35 6.98
N GLU A 196 4.04 3.35 6.60
CA GLU A 196 3.19 4.10 7.53
C GLU A 196 2.11 3.21 8.18
N ARG A 197 1.57 2.27 7.41
CA ARG A 197 0.57 1.32 7.91
C ARG A 197 1.19 0.32 8.88
N MET A 198 2.39 -0.17 8.58
CA MET A 198 3.14 -1.04 9.49
C MET A 198 3.58 -0.30 10.76
N ALA A 199 4.09 0.93 10.63
CA ALA A 199 4.45 1.78 11.77
C ALA A 199 3.24 2.04 12.68
N MET A 200 2.07 2.33 12.09
CA MET A 200 0.81 2.48 12.82
C MET A 200 0.51 1.25 13.68
N LEU A 201 0.63 0.07 13.11
CA LEU A 201 0.35 -1.19 13.79
C LEU A 201 1.35 -1.44 14.92
N LEU A 202 2.65 -1.33 14.65
CA LEU A 202 3.71 -1.59 15.63
C LEU A 202 3.70 -0.59 16.80
N GLN A 203 3.26 0.65 16.56
CA GLN A 203 3.08 1.67 17.59
C GLN A 203 1.73 1.56 18.33
N GLY A 204 0.90 0.55 18.02
CA GLY A 204 -0.42 0.37 18.63
C GLY A 204 -1.40 1.52 18.34
N LYS A 205 -1.25 2.20 17.19
CA LYS A 205 -2.10 3.32 16.77
C LYS A 205 -3.30 2.82 15.95
N LYS A 206 -4.36 3.62 15.91
CA LYS A 206 -5.60 3.30 15.19
C LYS A 206 -5.63 3.86 13.78
N THR A 207 -4.84 4.92 13.53
CA THR A 207 -4.75 5.57 12.22
C THR A 207 -3.30 5.95 11.93
N PRO A 208 -2.87 6.04 10.66
CA PRO A 208 -1.52 6.50 10.32
C PRO A 208 -1.26 7.95 10.78
N PHE A 209 -2.31 8.73 10.99
CA PHE A 209 -2.19 10.11 11.48
C PHE A 209 -1.74 10.23 12.95
N GLU A 210 -1.68 9.13 13.67
CA GLU A 210 -1.24 9.08 15.08
C GLU A 210 0.23 8.65 15.25
N ILE A 211 0.91 8.23 14.15
CA ILE A 211 2.33 7.86 14.21
C ILE A 211 3.22 9.11 14.31
N GLU A 212 4.47 8.93 14.72
CA GLU A 212 5.43 10.03 14.98
C GLU A 212 5.63 10.99 13.81
N ILE A 213 5.44 10.53 12.56
CA ILE A 213 5.59 11.36 11.35
C ILE A 213 4.46 12.38 11.23
N PHE A 214 3.23 12.01 11.58
CA PHE A 214 2.06 12.88 11.46
C PHE A 214 1.67 13.57 12.76
N LYS A 215 1.93 12.92 13.89
CA LYS A 215 1.46 13.40 15.19
C LYS A 215 1.83 14.86 15.49
N PRO A 216 3.09 15.32 15.30
CA PRO A 216 3.43 16.72 15.58
C PRO A 216 2.60 17.73 14.77
N VAL A 217 2.35 17.40 13.49
CA VAL A 217 1.54 18.25 12.60
C VAL A 217 0.06 18.22 13.03
N MET A 218 -0.46 17.03 13.35
CA MET A 218 -1.84 16.87 13.82
C MET A 218 -2.09 17.62 15.12
N ASP A 219 -1.18 17.52 16.10
CA ASP A 219 -1.28 18.23 17.39
C ASP A 219 -1.25 19.76 17.18
N LYS A 220 -0.37 20.23 16.29
CA LYS A 220 -0.27 21.68 16.02
C LYS A 220 -1.50 22.20 15.29
N LEU A 221 -2.06 21.43 14.38
CA LEU A 221 -3.32 21.81 13.71
C LEU A 221 -4.48 21.87 14.72
N GLU A 222 -4.55 20.94 15.65
CA GLU A 222 -5.56 20.92 16.72
C GLU A 222 -5.43 22.11 17.66
N GLU A 223 -4.21 22.55 17.99
CA GLU A 223 -3.94 23.77 18.76
C GLU A 223 -4.41 25.05 18.04
N LEU A 224 -4.23 25.11 16.71
CA LEU A 224 -4.48 26.30 15.90
C LEU A 224 -5.92 26.43 15.39
N GLU A 225 -6.63 25.31 15.26
CA GLU A 225 -7.98 25.31 14.68
C GLU A 225 -9.02 26.00 15.57
N LYS A 226 -10.00 26.64 14.94
CA LYS A 226 -11.17 27.21 15.60
C LYS A 226 -12.44 26.42 15.32
N VAL A 227 -12.35 25.43 14.44
CA VAL A 227 -13.43 24.51 14.06
C VAL A 227 -12.90 23.11 14.12
N ASP A 228 -13.41 22.27 15.01
CA ASP A 228 -13.04 20.87 15.13
C ASP A 228 -13.54 20.09 13.90
N ASP A 229 -12.60 19.72 13.03
CA ASP A 229 -12.86 18.91 11.83
C ASP A 229 -11.67 17.97 11.56
N ILE A 230 -11.74 16.78 12.16
CA ILE A 230 -10.68 15.76 12.05
C ILE A 230 -10.37 15.39 10.60
N ALA A 231 -11.37 15.34 9.71
CA ALA A 231 -11.14 15.04 8.30
C ALA A 231 -10.32 16.14 7.62
N SER A 232 -10.60 17.41 7.93
CA SER A 232 -9.82 18.53 7.41
C SER A 232 -8.41 18.56 8.00
N ARG A 233 -8.20 18.26 9.29
CA ARG A 233 -6.86 18.10 9.88
C ARG A 233 -6.04 17.04 9.16
N ARG A 234 -6.60 15.85 8.93
CA ARG A 234 -5.94 14.76 8.22
C ARG A 234 -5.55 15.15 6.80
N ILE A 235 -6.46 15.82 6.07
CA ILE A 235 -6.18 16.30 4.72
C ILE A 235 -5.03 17.31 4.73
N VAL A 236 -4.98 18.22 5.69
CA VAL A 236 -3.90 19.20 5.79
C VAL A 236 -2.57 18.52 6.07
N ALA A 237 -2.50 17.66 7.08
CA ALA A 237 -1.28 16.97 7.48
C ALA A 237 -0.73 16.10 6.35
N GLU A 238 -1.60 15.33 5.70
CA GLU A 238 -1.22 14.43 4.60
C GLU A 238 -0.76 15.21 3.37
N HIS A 239 -1.54 16.22 2.94
CA HIS A 239 -1.19 17.01 1.76
C HIS A 239 0.04 17.90 1.97
N LEU A 240 0.31 18.32 3.21
CA LEU A 240 1.55 18.99 3.58
C LEU A 240 2.74 18.05 3.33
N ARG A 241 2.73 16.85 3.92
CA ARG A 241 3.78 15.84 3.73
C ARG A 241 3.94 15.47 2.26
N SER A 242 2.84 15.14 1.58
CA SER A 242 2.86 14.79 0.15
C SER A 242 3.45 15.89 -0.71
N SER A 243 3.06 17.15 -0.48
CA SER A 243 3.58 18.29 -1.24
C SER A 243 5.06 18.51 -0.96
N MET A 244 5.50 18.41 0.30
CA MET A 244 6.90 18.55 0.68
C MET A 244 7.78 17.49 -0.02
N MET A 245 7.35 16.24 0.00
CA MET A 245 8.13 15.14 -0.61
C MET A 245 8.20 15.29 -2.13
N ILE A 246 7.11 15.69 -2.80
CA ILE A 246 7.13 15.99 -4.23
C ILE A 246 8.07 17.16 -4.56
N ILE A 247 8.11 18.21 -3.73
CA ILE A 247 9.00 19.36 -3.91
C ILE A 247 10.46 18.96 -3.69
N LEU A 248 10.75 18.17 -2.66
CA LEU A 248 12.10 17.66 -2.36
C LEU A 248 12.66 16.83 -3.52
N ASP A 249 11.81 16.10 -4.23
CA ASP A 249 12.18 15.34 -5.43
C ASP A 249 12.12 16.19 -6.73
N GLY A 250 12.13 17.54 -6.61
CA GLY A 250 12.24 18.47 -7.72
C GLY A 250 10.91 18.87 -8.38
N GLY A 251 9.77 18.52 -7.77
CA GLY A 251 8.45 18.94 -8.27
C GLY A 251 8.21 20.43 -8.13
N ILE A 252 7.71 21.06 -9.19
CA ILE A 252 7.34 22.49 -9.21
C ILE A 252 5.85 22.61 -9.56
N PRO A 253 5.06 23.39 -8.78
CA PRO A 253 3.64 23.57 -9.09
C PRO A 253 3.43 24.15 -10.48
N SER A 254 2.56 23.52 -11.28
CA SER A 254 2.25 23.96 -12.66
C SER A 254 0.80 23.64 -13.03
N ASN A 255 0.46 23.84 -14.31
CA ASN A 255 -0.87 23.54 -14.85
C ASN A 255 -0.95 22.17 -15.52
N VAL A 256 0.19 21.46 -15.64
CA VAL A 256 0.29 20.17 -16.32
C VAL A 256 1.03 19.14 -15.49
N ASP A 257 0.84 17.88 -15.78
CA ASP A 257 1.58 16.72 -15.27
C ASP A 257 1.75 16.69 -13.74
N ARG A 258 2.95 16.36 -13.27
CA ARG A 258 3.28 16.29 -11.84
C ARG A 258 3.03 17.60 -11.10
N GLY A 259 3.33 18.73 -11.78
CA GLY A 259 3.11 20.06 -11.22
C GLY A 259 1.62 20.39 -11.00
N TYR A 260 0.73 19.88 -11.86
CA TYR A 260 -0.71 20.00 -11.67
C TYR A 260 -1.17 19.25 -10.41
N ILE A 261 -0.68 18.03 -10.18
CA ILE A 261 -1.01 17.25 -8.99
C ILE A 261 -0.52 17.97 -7.74
N LEU A 262 0.73 18.43 -7.71
CA LEU A 262 1.26 19.21 -6.59
C LEU A 262 0.41 20.46 -6.32
N ARG A 263 0.06 21.23 -7.36
CA ARG A 263 -0.83 22.39 -7.23
C ARG A 263 -2.21 21.99 -6.69
N ARG A 264 -2.77 20.87 -7.10
CA ARG A 264 -4.05 20.34 -6.60
C ARG A 264 -3.97 20.03 -5.10
N LEU A 265 -2.91 19.38 -4.63
CA LEU A 265 -2.68 19.08 -3.21
C LEU A 265 -2.59 20.37 -2.39
N ILE A 266 -1.75 21.32 -2.79
CA ILE A 266 -1.59 22.62 -2.09
C ILE A 266 -2.93 23.37 -2.03
N ARG A 267 -3.69 23.43 -3.12
CA ARG A 267 -4.98 24.10 -3.15
C ARG A 267 -6.04 23.41 -2.27
N ARG A 268 -6.02 22.07 -2.22
CA ARG A 268 -6.94 21.30 -1.37
C ARG A 268 -6.59 21.52 0.11
N MET A 269 -5.31 21.46 0.46
CA MET A 269 -4.80 21.80 1.78
C MET A 269 -5.22 23.23 2.21
N THR A 270 -4.96 24.23 1.39
CA THR A 270 -5.31 25.63 1.68
C THR A 270 -6.81 25.83 1.91
N ARG A 271 -7.67 25.13 1.15
CA ARG A 271 -9.12 25.18 1.38
C ARG A 271 -9.51 24.57 2.73
N ARG A 272 -8.83 23.50 3.16
CA ARG A 272 -9.10 22.87 4.46
C ARG A 272 -8.61 23.73 5.63
N LEU A 273 -7.46 24.39 5.49
CA LEU A 273 -7.00 25.37 6.48
C LEU A 273 -8.01 26.48 6.69
N ARG A 274 -8.58 27.03 5.61
CA ARG A 274 -9.64 28.04 5.72
C ARG A 274 -10.89 27.51 6.44
N LYS A 275 -11.25 26.22 6.20
CA LYS A 275 -12.37 25.58 6.91
C LYS A 275 -12.09 25.43 8.40
N LEU A 276 -10.86 25.11 8.79
CA LEU A 276 -10.40 25.07 10.19
C LEU A 276 -10.20 26.46 10.79
N GLN A 277 -10.34 27.53 10.00
CA GLN A 277 -10.08 28.93 10.37
C GLN A 277 -8.63 29.16 10.85
N ILE A 278 -7.68 28.42 10.25
CA ILE A 278 -6.25 28.59 10.49
C ILE A 278 -5.67 29.54 9.42
N ASP A 279 -4.84 30.51 9.87
CA ASP A 279 -4.07 31.36 8.95
C ASP A 279 -3.00 30.53 8.24
N THR A 280 -2.99 30.63 6.91
CA THR A 280 -2.00 29.91 6.08
C THR A 280 -0.56 30.27 6.40
N ASN A 281 -0.27 31.45 6.92
CA ASN A 281 1.08 31.87 7.34
C ASN A 281 1.59 31.05 8.54
N GLN A 282 0.71 30.56 9.39
CA GLN A 282 1.07 29.73 10.54
C GLN A 282 1.56 28.33 10.14
N ILE A 283 1.21 27.87 8.93
CA ILE A 283 1.62 26.56 8.41
C ILE A 283 3.10 26.51 8.08
N LEU A 284 3.72 27.64 7.73
CA LEU A 284 5.15 27.67 7.44
C LEU A 284 6.00 27.18 8.62
N SER A 285 5.52 27.37 9.86
CA SER A 285 6.18 26.83 11.04
C SER A 285 6.11 25.31 11.18
N LEU A 286 5.18 24.65 10.51
CA LEU A 286 5.03 23.18 10.52
C LEU A 286 5.99 22.48 9.56
N ILE A 287 6.58 23.20 8.62
CA ILE A 287 7.55 22.66 7.66
C ILE A 287 8.94 22.48 8.32
N HIS A 288 9.24 23.28 9.33
CA HIS A 288 10.48 23.21 10.10
C HIS A 288 10.42 22.21 11.23
#